data_05f769acd8305ddae6d8c7205b7165e6
#
_entry.id   05f769acd8305ddae6d8c7205b7165e6
#
_cell.length_a   1.000
_cell.length_b   1.000
_cell.length_c   1.000
_cell.angle_alpha   90.00
_cell.angle_beta   90.00
_cell.angle_gamma   90.00
#
_symmetry.space_group_name_H-M   'P 1'
#
loop_
_entity.id
_entity.type
_entity.pdbx_description
1 polymer ?
#
loop_
_entity_poly.entity_id
_entity_poly.type
_entity_poly.pdbx_seq_one_letter_code
_entity_poly.pdbx_strand_id
1 'polypeptide(L)'
;MGELAVQKNLIQQGYGIYVPVVDSKQVDLIVELNNGSMKRVQIKTVTELKRGTAVEVSLTKYKNTNRIDVVAVYYMPDDIIAYVPYENTHALSLALKTSKNNQTKNRKWFYSYEHFPEFS
;
A
#
# COMPACT_ATOMS: atom_id res chain seq x y z
N MET A 1 1.70 8.14 11.64
CA MET A 1 1.89 9.17 10.59
C MET A 1 1.23 8.77 9.29
N GLY A 2 1.51 7.56 8.80
CA GLY A 2 0.95 7.11 7.54
C GLY A 2 -0.57 6.96 7.55
N GLU A 3 -1.15 6.58 8.69
CA GLU A 3 -2.58 6.36 8.77
C GLU A 3 -3.42 7.58 8.39
N LEU A 4 -3.05 8.76 8.88
CA LEU A 4 -3.80 9.97 8.56
C LEU A 4 -3.68 10.35 7.08
N ALA A 5 -2.49 10.20 6.51
CA ALA A 5 -2.26 10.48 5.09
C ALA A 5 -3.11 9.55 4.21
N VAL A 6 -3.14 8.26 4.53
CA VAL A 6 -3.90 7.27 3.78
C VAL A 6 -5.41 7.53 3.93
N GLN A 7 -5.88 7.80 5.15
CA GLN A 7 -7.29 8.09 5.37
C GLN A 7 -7.75 9.30 4.54
N LYS A 8 -6.98 10.37 4.59
CA LYS A 8 -7.29 11.59 3.82
C LYS A 8 -7.36 11.29 2.32
N ASN A 9 -6.38 10.55 1.82
CA ASN A 9 -6.31 10.24 0.39
C ASN A 9 -7.49 9.37 -0.04
N LEU A 10 -7.87 8.37 0.74
CA LEU A 10 -9.01 7.51 0.42
C LEU A 10 -10.32 8.27 0.44
N ILE A 11 -10.50 9.17 1.39
CA ILE A 11 -11.68 10.02 1.44
C ILE A 11 -11.74 10.91 0.21
N GLN A 12 -10.60 11.47 -0.21
CA GLN A 12 -10.52 12.28 -1.42
C GLN A 12 -10.85 11.49 -2.68
N GLN A 13 -10.53 10.19 -2.68
CA GLN A 13 -10.88 9.30 -3.80
C GLN A 13 -12.36 8.87 -3.77
N GLY A 14 -13.08 9.21 -2.71
CA GLY A 14 -14.52 8.95 -2.64
C GLY A 14 -14.90 7.64 -1.93
N TYR A 15 -13.97 7.01 -1.21
CA TYR A 15 -14.26 5.75 -0.53
C TYR A 15 -14.74 5.98 0.90
N GLY A 16 -15.64 5.10 1.37
CA GLY A 16 -15.95 4.99 2.78
C GLY A 16 -14.85 4.18 3.46
N ILE A 17 -14.45 4.62 4.66
CA ILE A 17 -13.42 3.91 5.41
C ILE A 17 -13.89 3.64 6.83
N TYR A 18 -13.37 2.55 7.42
CA TYR A 18 -13.66 2.16 8.79
C TYR A 18 -12.34 1.85 9.49
N VAL A 19 -12.17 2.40 10.69
CA VAL A 19 -10.95 2.22 11.46
C VAL A 19 -11.29 1.37 12.68
N PRO A 20 -10.47 0.33 12.99
CA PRO A 20 -10.72 -0.48 14.17
C PRO A 20 -10.69 0.35 15.45
N VAL A 21 -11.65 0.12 16.33
CA VAL A 21 -11.69 0.78 17.64
C VAL A 21 -10.58 0.24 18.53
N VAL A 22 -10.30 -1.06 18.42
CA VAL A 22 -9.21 -1.71 19.14
C VAL A 22 -8.13 -2.08 18.13
N ASP A 23 -6.86 -1.84 18.48
CA ASP A 23 -5.74 -2.13 17.58
C ASP A 23 -5.80 -3.57 17.05
N SER A 24 -5.71 -3.67 15.73
CA SER A 24 -5.54 -4.94 15.05
C SER A 24 -4.10 -5.06 14.57
N LYS A 25 -3.47 -6.19 14.80
CA LYS A 25 -2.07 -6.39 14.45
C LYS A 25 -1.81 -6.37 12.94
N GLN A 26 -2.83 -6.56 12.13
CA GLN A 26 -2.65 -6.74 10.69
C GLN A 26 -3.55 -5.86 9.84
N VAL A 27 -4.61 -5.29 10.39
CA VAL A 27 -5.54 -4.46 9.64
C VAL A 27 -5.57 -3.07 10.25
N ASP A 28 -5.17 -2.07 9.49
CA ASP A 28 -5.15 -0.68 9.95
C ASP A 28 -6.45 0.05 9.61
N LEU A 29 -7.06 -0.32 8.50
CA LEU A 29 -8.37 0.22 8.15
C LEU A 29 -9.07 -0.69 7.13
N ILE A 30 -10.35 -0.43 6.93
CA ILE A 30 -11.16 -1.16 5.95
C ILE A 30 -11.73 -0.14 4.98
N VAL A 31 -11.65 -0.46 3.68
CA VAL A 31 -12.21 0.37 2.61
C VAL A 31 -13.48 -0.30 2.10
N GLU A 32 -14.55 0.45 2.05
CA GLU A 32 -15.80 0.00 1.46
C GLU A 32 -15.86 0.41 0.00
N LEU A 33 -15.99 -0.58 -0.89
CA LEU A 33 -16.10 -0.35 -2.32
C LEU A 33 -17.54 0.03 -2.69
N ASN A 34 -17.71 0.58 -3.89
CA ASN A 34 -19.02 1.01 -4.37
C ASN A 34 -20.05 -0.12 -4.44
N ASN A 35 -19.57 -1.36 -4.60
CA ASN A 35 -20.47 -2.54 -4.62
C ASN A 35 -20.77 -3.08 -3.23
N GLY A 36 -20.31 -2.41 -2.18
CA GLY A 36 -20.54 -2.83 -0.79
C GLY A 36 -19.53 -3.79 -0.22
N SER A 37 -18.60 -4.32 -1.02
CA SER A 37 -17.57 -5.21 -0.46
C SER A 37 -16.54 -4.42 0.33
N MET A 38 -15.97 -5.10 1.33
CA MET A 38 -15.01 -4.53 2.27
C MET A 38 -13.62 -5.08 2.00
N LYS A 39 -12.62 -4.18 1.94
CA LYS A 39 -11.22 -4.59 1.73
C LYS A 39 -10.39 -4.16 2.92
N ARG A 40 -9.59 -5.10 3.43
CA ARG A 40 -8.74 -4.90 4.61
C ARG A 40 -7.40 -4.33 4.17
N VAL A 41 -6.97 -3.24 4.78
CA VAL A 41 -5.78 -2.50 4.37
C VAL A 41 -4.77 -2.47 5.50
N GLN A 42 -3.52 -2.82 5.19
CA GLN A 42 -2.36 -2.64 6.05
C GLN A 42 -1.56 -1.46 5.53
N ILE A 43 -1.20 -0.53 6.41
CA ILE A 43 -0.46 0.68 6.04
C ILE A 43 1.00 0.51 6.43
N LYS A 44 1.90 0.83 5.50
CA LYS A 44 3.34 0.83 5.73
C LYS A 44 3.90 2.20 5.40
N THR A 45 4.61 2.80 6.35
CA THR A 45 5.27 4.09 6.14
C THR A 45 6.75 3.85 5.89
N VAL A 46 7.27 4.46 4.83
CA VAL A 46 8.68 4.35 4.44
C VAL A 46 9.29 5.73 4.36
N THR A 47 10.47 5.89 4.94
CA THR A 47 11.15 7.18 5.01
C THR A 47 12.39 7.28 4.12
N GLU A 48 12.87 6.16 3.58
CA GLU A 48 14.08 6.10 2.76
C GLU A 48 13.88 5.14 1.59
N LEU A 49 14.57 5.42 0.49
CA LEU A 49 14.61 4.52 -0.64
C LEU A 49 15.74 3.52 -0.48
N LYS A 50 15.47 2.27 -0.81
CA LYS A 50 16.53 1.26 -0.85
C LYS A 50 17.36 1.49 -2.10
N ARG A 51 18.68 1.62 -1.93
CA ARG A 51 19.63 1.90 -3.03
C ARG A 51 19.25 3.16 -3.83
N GLY A 52 18.47 4.06 -3.21
CA GLY A 52 18.09 5.33 -3.82
C GLY A 52 17.09 5.22 -4.98
N THR A 53 16.52 4.06 -5.26
CA THR A 53 15.65 3.87 -6.42
C THR A 53 14.27 3.33 -6.11
N ALA A 54 14.10 2.58 -5.01
CA ALA A 54 12.85 1.86 -4.76
C ALA A 54 12.38 1.98 -3.33
N VAL A 55 11.07 1.99 -3.16
CA VAL A 55 10.41 1.87 -1.86
C VAL A 55 10.23 0.38 -1.60
N GLU A 56 10.77 -0.13 -0.49
CA GLU A 56 10.66 -1.54 -0.14
C GLU A 56 10.05 -1.73 1.23
N VAL A 57 9.14 -2.68 1.33
CA VAL A 57 8.50 -3.05 2.59
C VAL A 57 8.55 -4.56 2.78
N SER A 58 8.73 -4.98 4.03
CA SER A 58 8.65 -6.39 4.38
C SER A 58 7.22 -6.77 4.70
N LEU A 59 6.76 -7.87 4.13
CA LEU A 59 5.41 -8.39 4.34
C LEU A 59 5.45 -9.82 4.90
N THR A 60 6.60 -10.24 5.42
CA THR A 60 6.82 -11.61 5.87
C THR A 60 5.78 -12.06 6.90
N LYS A 61 5.43 -11.19 7.86
CA LYS A 61 4.50 -11.57 8.93
C LYS A 61 3.04 -11.68 8.46
N TYR A 62 2.74 -11.27 7.25
CA TYR A 62 1.38 -11.38 6.71
C TYR A 62 1.20 -12.57 5.79
N LYS A 63 2.31 -13.20 5.39
CA LYS A 63 2.26 -14.31 4.44
C LYS A 63 1.49 -15.49 5.03
N ASN A 64 0.59 -16.05 4.22
CA ASN A 64 -0.27 -17.19 4.56
C ASN A 64 -1.28 -16.91 5.68
N THR A 65 -1.49 -15.64 6.05
CA THR A 65 -2.46 -15.29 7.10
C THR A 65 -3.86 -15.05 6.56
N ASN A 66 -3.98 -14.68 5.28
CA ASN A 66 -5.25 -14.27 4.67
C ASN A 66 -5.95 -13.17 5.47
N ARG A 67 -5.17 -12.20 5.98
CA ARG A 67 -5.69 -11.14 6.85
C ARG A 67 -5.79 -9.79 6.18
N ILE A 68 -5.07 -9.59 5.06
CA ILE A 68 -5.07 -8.30 4.37
C ILE A 68 -5.36 -8.50 2.89
N ASP A 69 -5.98 -7.48 2.29
CA ASP A 69 -6.31 -7.47 0.87
C ASP A 69 -5.46 -6.47 0.10
N VAL A 70 -5.07 -5.38 0.74
CA VAL A 70 -4.31 -4.29 0.10
C VAL A 70 -3.25 -3.81 1.07
N VAL A 71 -2.07 -3.53 0.54
CA VAL A 71 -1.00 -2.84 1.27
C VAL A 71 -0.96 -1.40 0.77
N ALA A 72 -1.17 -0.45 1.68
CA ALA A 72 -1.02 0.98 1.38
C ALA A 72 0.38 1.39 1.82
N VAL A 73 1.21 1.80 0.87
CA VAL A 73 2.59 2.21 1.13
C VAL A 73 2.67 3.72 1.05
N TYR A 74 2.97 4.35 2.19
CA TYR A 74 3.15 5.79 2.26
C TYR A 74 4.65 6.11 2.25
N TYR A 75 5.11 6.76 1.18
CA TYR A 75 6.49 7.24 1.12
C TYR A 75 6.50 8.68 1.61
N MET A 76 6.94 8.85 2.86
CA MET A 76 6.79 10.10 3.59
C MET A 76 7.55 11.28 2.96
N PRO A 77 8.80 11.12 2.47
CA PRO A 77 9.54 12.27 1.95
C PRO A 77 8.85 13.01 0.82
N ASP A 78 8.10 12.31 -0.02
CA ASP A 78 7.39 12.90 -1.15
C ASP A 78 5.89 13.00 -0.93
N ASP A 79 5.40 12.55 0.23
CA ASP A 79 3.97 12.55 0.57
C ASP A 79 3.12 11.86 -0.50
N ILE A 80 3.56 10.68 -0.94
CA ILE A 80 2.87 9.88 -1.96
C ILE A 80 2.47 8.52 -1.40
N ILE A 81 1.39 7.96 -1.96
CA ILE A 81 0.81 6.71 -1.49
C ILE A 81 0.60 5.77 -2.66
N ALA A 82 0.92 4.49 -2.46
CA ALA A 82 0.63 3.43 -3.42
C ALA A 82 -0.26 2.38 -2.75
N TYR A 83 -1.29 1.95 -3.45
CA TYR A 83 -2.23 0.92 -3.00
C TYR A 83 -2.02 -0.33 -3.82
N VAL A 84 -1.41 -1.35 -3.24
CA VAL A 84 -1.02 -2.56 -3.98
C VAL A 84 -1.84 -3.75 -3.49
N PRO A 85 -2.54 -4.45 -4.40
CA PRO A 85 -3.21 -5.69 -4.00
C PRO A 85 -2.20 -6.66 -3.40
N TYR A 86 -2.54 -7.25 -2.26
CA TYR A 86 -1.61 -8.17 -1.60
C TYR A 86 -1.70 -9.54 -2.26
N GLU A 87 -0.56 -10.03 -2.74
CA GLU A 87 -0.49 -11.28 -3.48
C GLU A 87 0.25 -12.38 -2.69
N ASN A 88 0.17 -12.31 -1.37
CA ASN A 88 0.77 -13.30 -0.48
C ASN A 88 2.29 -13.41 -0.67
N THR A 89 2.96 -12.27 -0.74
CA THR A 89 4.41 -12.21 -0.94
C THR A 89 5.12 -11.86 0.35
N HIS A 90 6.44 -12.14 0.40
CA HIS A 90 7.29 -11.80 1.55
C HIS A 90 7.66 -10.32 1.58
N ALA A 91 7.69 -9.69 0.44
CA ALA A 91 8.16 -8.31 0.31
C ALA A 91 7.51 -7.63 -0.89
N LEU A 92 7.54 -6.31 -0.88
CA LEU A 92 7.05 -5.50 -1.97
C LEU A 92 8.10 -4.44 -2.28
N SER A 93 8.43 -4.29 -3.57
CA SER A 93 9.38 -3.29 -4.04
C SER A 93 8.72 -2.47 -5.12
N LEU A 94 8.66 -1.15 -4.92
CA LEU A 94 8.02 -0.21 -5.84
C LEU A 94 9.05 0.80 -6.31
N ALA A 95 9.36 0.80 -7.59
CA ALA A 95 10.37 1.68 -8.16
C ALA A 95 9.85 3.10 -8.28
N LEU A 96 10.67 4.06 -7.88
CA LEU A 96 10.44 5.48 -8.11
C LEU A 96 11.38 6.02 -9.18
N LYS A 97 12.54 5.40 -9.33
CA LYS A 97 13.57 5.83 -10.29
C LYS A 97 14.08 4.63 -11.07
N THR A 98 14.56 4.88 -12.28
CA THR A 98 15.24 3.86 -13.07
C THR A 98 16.55 3.48 -12.39
N SER A 99 16.85 2.20 -12.31
CA SER A 99 18.10 1.73 -11.75
C SER A 99 19.27 2.07 -12.69
N LYS A 100 20.50 1.99 -12.14
CA LYS A 100 21.71 2.33 -12.91
C LYS A 100 21.89 1.50 -14.19
N ASN A 101 21.35 0.28 -14.18
CA ASN A 101 21.45 -0.59 -15.36
C ASN A 101 20.23 -0.48 -16.27
N ASN A 102 19.41 0.54 -16.07
CA ASN A 102 18.21 0.81 -16.88
C ASN A 102 17.23 -0.35 -16.95
N GLN A 103 17.18 -1.17 -15.92
CA GLN A 103 16.23 -2.28 -15.87
C GLN A 103 14.83 -1.73 -15.61
N THR A 104 14.00 -1.77 -16.65
CA THR A 104 12.59 -1.38 -16.55
C THR A 104 11.67 -2.58 -16.64
N LYS A 105 12.18 -3.73 -17.07
CA LYS A 105 11.39 -4.93 -17.27
C LYS A 105 11.05 -5.58 -15.93
N ASN A 106 9.78 -5.97 -15.77
CA ASN A 106 9.26 -6.65 -14.58
C ASN A 106 9.31 -5.82 -13.29
N ARG A 107 9.49 -4.51 -13.41
CA ARG A 107 9.46 -3.64 -12.25
C ARG A 107 8.05 -3.15 -11.98
N LYS A 108 7.68 -3.13 -10.70
CA LYS A 108 6.44 -2.46 -10.28
C LYS A 108 6.79 -1.01 -9.99
N TRP A 109 6.05 -0.10 -10.59
CA TRP A 109 6.27 1.33 -10.42
C TRP A 109 5.30 1.89 -9.40
N PHE A 110 5.82 2.71 -8.47
CA PHE A 110 5.03 3.32 -7.41
C PHE A 110 3.82 4.06 -7.98
N TYR A 111 4.05 4.84 -9.03
CA TYR A 111 3.01 5.68 -9.61
C TYR A 111 1.90 4.92 -10.33
N SER A 112 2.09 3.65 -10.58
CA SER A 112 1.05 2.80 -11.17
C SER A 112 -0.02 2.41 -10.16
N TYR A 113 0.21 2.66 -8.86
CA TYR A 113 -0.68 2.23 -7.78
C TYR A 113 -1.26 3.40 -6.97
N GLU A 114 -1.34 4.58 -7.56
CA GLU A 114 -1.84 5.77 -6.84
C GLU A 114 -3.33 5.68 -6.51
N HIS A 115 -4.10 4.97 -7.31
CA HIS A 115 -5.53 4.77 -7.08
C HIS A 115 -5.77 3.45 -6.37
N PHE A 116 -6.80 3.42 -5.52
CA PHE A 116 -7.17 2.18 -4.86
C PHE A 116 -7.54 1.13 -5.91
N PRO A 117 -7.08 -0.14 -5.75
CA PRO A 117 -7.31 -1.16 -6.79
C PRO A 117 -8.80 -1.41 -7.03
N GLU A 118 -9.13 -1.71 -8.28
CA GLU A 118 -10.46 -2.17 -8.62
C GLU A 118 -10.53 -3.68 -8.42
N PHE A 119 -11.54 -4.11 -7.67
CA PHE A 119 -11.80 -5.52 -7.45
C PHE A 119 -13.12 -5.89 -8.13
N SER A 120 -13.09 -6.97 -8.89
CA SER A 120 -14.28 -7.46 -9.58
C SER A 120 -15.07 -8.45 -8.72
#